data_64a499eae22222aa01d1bbcda6c040b1
#
_entry.id   64a499eae22222aa01d1bbcda6c040b1
#
_cell.length_a   1.000
_cell.length_b   1.000
_cell.length_c   1.000
_cell.angle_alpha   90.00
_cell.angle_beta   90.00
_cell.angle_gamma   90.00
#
_symmetry.space_group_name_H-M   'P 1'
#
loop_
_entity.id
_entity.type
_entity.pdbx_description
1 polymer ?
#
loop_
_entity_poly.entity_id
_entity_poly.type
_entity_poly.pdbx_seq_one_letter_code
_entity_poly.pdbx_strand_id
1 'polypeptide(L)'
;MRKLALLAPVFALLFSGHLAAAQQGDIMFFGGALLSSAPSTNQLVSGNIAEKGGTYLGVSGDVVGFKRRLGFNVETTWRASQASYLGYETYRPILTDFNALFQPKLGKKVGLDLFGGIGIASTRFYVPYATSCSYFSGCINYTTSDHFMEDLGAGLRYYVWHHFFVRPEIHYYHIQNNTDVFSTDNVFRVGASIGYTIGND
;
A
#
# COMPACT_ATOMS: atom_id res chain seq x y z
N MET A 1 28.16 -0.98 -5.07
CA MET A 1 27.51 -0.16 -4.04
C MET A 1 27.67 1.37 -4.17
N ARG A 2 28.65 1.90 -4.90
CA ARG A 2 28.83 3.36 -5.13
C ARG A 2 27.77 4.02 -6.03
N LYS A 3 27.06 3.26 -6.86
CA LYS A 3 26.07 3.81 -7.82
C LYS A 3 24.69 4.09 -7.18
N LEU A 4 24.35 3.43 -6.05
CA LEU A 4 23.10 3.70 -5.32
C LEU A 4 23.18 5.00 -4.49
N ALA A 5 24.37 5.39 -4.03
CA ALA A 5 24.55 6.59 -3.23
C ALA A 5 24.34 7.90 -4.01
N LEU A 6 24.42 7.85 -5.35
CA LEU A 6 24.17 9.01 -6.22
C LEU A 6 22.69 9.18 -6.59
N LEU A 7 21.86 8.13 -6.45
CA LEU A 7 20.42 8.21 -6.74
C LEU A 7 19.64 8.91 -5.61
N ALA A 8 20.09 8.77 -4.36
CA ALA A 8 19.40 9.39 -3.23
C ALA A 8 19.35 10.93 -3.29
N PRO A 9 20.45 11.67 -3.60
CA PRO A 9 20.39 13.14 -3.71
C PRO A 9 19.64 13.60 -4.96
N VAL A 10 19.64 12.84 -6.06
CA VAL A 10 18.84 13.17 -7.25
C VAL A 10 17.35 13.01 -6.96
N PHE A 11 16.95 11.97 -6.25
CA PHE A 11 15.59 11.77 -5.79
C PHE A 11 15.16 12.88 -4.81
N ALA A 12 16.00 13.25 -3.86
CA ALA A 12 15.76 14.35 -2.92
C ALA A 12 15.63 15.70 -3.61
N LEU A 13 16.41 15.97 -4.66
CA LEU A 13 16.33 17.21 -5.46
C LEU A 13 15.08 17.27 -6.35
N LEU A 14 14.65 16.14 -6.91
CA LEU A 14 13.40 16.06 -7.67
C LEU A 14 12.17 16.28 -6.77
N PHE A 15 12.18 15.75 -5.56
CA PHE A 15 11.11 15.97 -4.59
C PHE A 15 11.10 17.38 -4.01
N SER A 16 12.27 17.99 -3.73
CA SER A 16 12.33 19.34 -3.16
C SER A 16 11.83 20.43 -4.12
N GLY A 17 12.05 20.28 -5.42
CA GLY A 17 11.54 21.21 -6.43
C GLY A 17 10.02 21.18 -6.60
N HIS A 18 9.40 20.03 -6.39
CA HIS A 18 7.95 19.85 -6.53
C HIS A 18 7.17 20.18 -5.25
N LEU A 19 7.78 20.04 -4.08
CA LEU A 19 7.17 20.45 -2.81
C LEU A 19 6.90 21.96 -2.73
N ALA A 20 7.72 22.78 -3.39
CA ALA A 20 7.49 24.22 -3.48
C ALA A 20 6.26 24.61 -4.36
N ALA A 21 5.82 23.72 -5.24
CA ALA A 21 4.62 23.88 -6.07
C ALA A 21 3.39 23.16 -5.49
N ALA A 22 3.58 22.29 -4.50
CA ALA A 22 2.49 21.60 -3.80
C ALA A 22 1.76 22.61 -2.91
N GLN A 23 0.45 22.68 -3.09
CA GLN A 23 -0.41 23.54 -2.27
C GLN A 23 -0.83 22.84 -0.97
N GLN A 24 -0.71 21.53 -0.91
CA GLN A 24 -1.08 20.71 0.22
C GLN A 24 -0.25 19.41 0.21
N GLY A 25 0.21 18.99 1.36
CA GLY A 25 0.81 17.68 1.61
C GLY A 25 0.12 16.99 2.78
N ASP A 26 -0.10 15.69 2.69
CA ASP A 26 -0.73 14.92 3.76
C ASP A 26 0.17 13.74 4.15
N ILE A 27 0.17 13.42 5.43
CA ILE A 27 0.80 12.20 5.97
C ILE A 27 -0.28 11.43 6.70
N MET A 28 -0.37 10.11 6.45
CA MET A 28 -1.44 9.28 6.99
C MET A 28 -0.93 7.95 7.51
N PHE A 29 -1.67 7.42 8.48
CA PHE A 29 -1.54 6.07 8.99
C PHE A 29 -2.85 5.31 8.74
N PHE A 30 -2.74 4.18 8.06
CA PHE A 30 -3.86 3.31 7.69
C PHE A 30 -4.00 2.15 8.69
N GLY A 31 -5.25 1.78 8.97
CA GLY A 31 -5.64 0.55 9.64
C GLY A 31 -6.88 -0.06 8.99
N GLY A 32 -6.84 -1.35 8.68
CA GLY A 32 -7.96 -1.99 7.98
C GLY A 32 -7.77 -3.49 7.79
N ALA A 33 -8.49 -4.02 6.80
CA ALA A 33 -8.49 -5.43 6.46
C ALA A 33 -8.42 -5.63 4.95
N LEU A 34 -7.85 -6.75 4.53
CA LEU A 34 -7.83 -7.23 3.16
C LEU A 34 -8.86 -8.32 2.99
N LEU A 35 -9.58 -8.31 1.87
CA LEU A 35 -10.62 -9.25 1.50
C LEU A 35 -10.26 -9.86 0.15
N SER A 36 -10.13 -11.18 0.08
CA SER A 36 -9.94 -11.90 -1.17
C SER A 36 -10.92 -13.07 -1.28
N SER A 37 -11.24 -13.47 -2.49
CA SER A 37 -12.17 -14.56 -2.74
C SER A 37 -11.56 -15.90 -2.30
N ALA A 38 -12.33 -16.70 -1.56
CA ALA A 38 -11.96 -18.07 -1.28
C ALA A 38 -12.14 -18.94 -2.53
N PRO A 39 -11.26 -19.94 -2.74
CA PRO A 39 -11.45 -20.90 -3.83
C PRO A 39 -12.71 -21.74 -3.61
N SER A 40 -13.32 -22.15 -4.69
CA SER A 40 -14.53 -23.01 -4.66
C SER A 40 -14.24 -24.48 -4.32
N THR A 41 -12.98 -24.85 -4.21
CA THR A 41 -12.55 -26.23 -3.94
C THR A 41 -11.78 -26.32 -2.63
N ASN A 42 -12.05 -27.38 -1.86
CA ASN A 42 -11.38 -27.68 -0.58
C ASN A 42 -9.96 -28.25 -0.73
N GLN A 43 -9.35 -28.15 -1.90
CA GLN A 43 -8.00 -28.67 -2.13
C GLN A 43 -6.95 -27.64 -1.73
N LEU A 44 -6.13 -28.01 -0.73
CA LEU A 44 -4.97 -27.24 -0.29
C LEU A 44 -3.80 -27.45 -1.27
N VAL A 45 -3.91 -26.81 -2.43
CA VAL A 45 -2.85 -26.79 -3.46
C VAL A 45 -2.43 -25.33 -3.69
N SER A 46 -1.19 -25.11 -4.05
CA SER A 46 -0.71 -23.78 -4.46
C SER A 46 -1.64 -23.21 -5.54
N GLY A 47 -1.99 -21.94 -5.45
CA GLY A 47 -2.99 -21.29 -6.30
C GLY A 47 -4.45 -21.49 -5.88
N ASN A 48 -4.75 -22.39 -4.93
CA ASN A 48 -6.13 -22.61 -4.44
C ASN A 48 -6.38 -22.05 -3.03
N ILE A 49 -5.50 -21.20 -2.51
CA ILE A 49 -5.60 -20.61 -1.18
C ILE A 49 -5.97 -19.14 -1.32
N ALA A 50 -7.04 -18.73 -0.66
CA ALA A 50 -7.34 -17.30 -0.54
C ALA A 50 -6.23 -16.59 0.24
N GLU A 51 -5.82 -15.44 -0.23
CA GLU A 51 -4.97 -14.56 0.57
C GLU A 51 -5.70 -14.21 1.86
N LYS A 52 -5.15 -14.64 3.00
CA LYS A 52 -5.86 -14.50 4.27
C LYS A 52 -5.99 -13.03 4.65
N GLY A 53 -7.21 -12.63 4.93
CA GLY A 53 -7.52 -11.38 5.60
C GLY A 53 -6.78 -11.25 6.94
N GLY A 54 -7.10 -10.23 7.68
CA GLY A 54 -6.51 -9.89 8.98
C GLY A 54 -6.25 -8.40 9.05
N THR A 55 -5.63 -7.96 10.13
CA THR A 55 -5.29 -6.55 10.31
C THR A 55 -4.16 -6.15 9.39
N TYR A 56 -4.38 -5.13 8.59
CA TYR A 56 -3.38 -4.44 7.77
C TYR A 56 -3.11 -3.07 8.36
N LEU A 57 -1.85 -2.71 8.39
CA LEU A 57 -1.36 -1.38 8.79
C LEU A 57 -0.66 -0.77 7.59
N GLY A 58 -0.64 0.56 7.53
CA GLY A 58 0.04 1.24 6.44
C GLY A 58 0.44 2.66 6.78
N VAL A 59 1.28 3.20 5.92
CA VAL A 59 1.67 4.60 5.89
C VAL A 59 1.50 5.12 4.49
N SER A 60 0.99 6.34 4.35
CA SER A 60 0.84 6.98 3.06
C SER A 60 1.10 8.47 3.12
N GLY A 61 1.40 9.04 1.96
CA GLY A 61 1.57 10.46 1.77
C GLY A 61 0.90 10.94 0.49
N ASP A 62 0.20 12.06 0.58
CA ASP A 62 -0.40 12.75 -0.55
C ASP A 62 0.33 14.05 -0.83
N VAL A 63 0.45 14.38 -2.10
CA VAL A 63 0.92 15.69 -2.57
C VAL A 63 -0.09 16.22 -3.57
N VAL A 64 -0.80 17.29 -3.20
CA VAL A 64 -1.86 17.89 -4.02
C VAL A 64 -1.40 19.26 -4.52
N GLY A 65 -1.37 19.43 -5.84
CA GLY A 65 -0.86 20.63 -6.49
C GLY A 65 -1.93 21.36 -7.28
N PHE A 66 -2.26 20.85 -8.44
CA PHE A 66 -3.07 21.59 -9.43
C PHE A 66 -4.47 21.92 -8.90
N LYS A 67 -4.73 23.23 -8.68
CA LYS A 67 -6.00 23.79 -8.15
C LYS A 67 -6.49 23.08 -6.87
N ARG A 68 -5.59 22.51 -6.08
CA ARG A 68 -5.90 21.72 -4.87
C ARG A 68 -6.87 20.55 -5.14
N ARG A 69 -6.78 19.92 -6.31
CA ARG A 69 -7.67 18.82 -6.70
C ARG A 69 -6.95 17.62 -7.28
N LEU A 70 -5.84 17.85 -7.98
CA LEU A 70 -5.05 16.79 -8.59
C LEU A 70 -3.72 16.67 -7.87
N GLY A 71 -3.31 15.44 -7.62
CA GLY A 71 -2.09 15.13 -6.90
C GLY A 71 -1.63 13.71 -7.13
N PHE A 72 -0.71 13.30 -6.29
CA PHE A 72 -0.16 11.98 -6.24
C PHE A 72 -0.25 11.45 -4.82
N ASN A 73 -0.48 10.15 -4.71
CA ASN A 73 -0.43 9.39 -3.46
C ASN A 73 0.62 8.30 -3.57
N VAL A 74 1.34 8.08 -2.50
CA VAL A 74 2.23 6.93 -2.32
C VAL A 74 1.81 6.25 -1.03
N GLU A 75 1.56 4.95 -1.11
CA GLU A 75 1.14 4.17 0.04
C GLU A 75 1.93 2.87 0.15
N THR A 76 2.22 2.45 1.37
CA THR A 76 2.72 1.11 1.66
C THR A 76 1.91 0.53 2.81
N THR A 77 1.30 -0.63 2.56
CA THR A 77 0.54 -1.37 3.56
C THR A 77 1.09 -2.78 3.73
N TRP A 78 0.98 -3.32 4.92
CA TRP A 78 1.44 -4.67 5.24
C TRP A 78 0.51 -5.33 6.25
N ARG A 79 0.46 -6.63 6.20
CA ARG A 79 -0.26 -7.40 7.21
C ARG A 79 0.49 -7.33 8.55
N ALA A 80 -0.21 -6.96 9.63
CA ALA A 80 0.39 -6.77 10.96
C ALA A 80 1.00 -8.05 11.52
N SER A 81 0.33 -9.20 11.30
CA SER A 81 0.82 -10.53 11.71
C SER A 81 1.06 -11.40 10.50
N GLN A 82 1.89 -12.43 10.63
CA GLN A 82 2.07 -13.45 9.60
C GLN A 82 0.79 -14.29 9.47
N ALA A 83 0.47 -14.74 8.25
CA ALA A 83 -0.57 -15.70 7.97
C ALA A 83 0.04 -17.08 7.68
N SER A 84 -0.71 -18.15 7.94
CA SER A 84 -0.29 -19.50 7.57
C SER A 84 -0.61 -19.78 6.11
N TYR A 85 0.36 -20.29 5.36
CA TYR A 85 0.25 -20.78 3.99
C TYR A 85 0.39 -22.30 4.00
N LEU A 86 -0.59 -23.00 3.42
CA LEU A 86 -0.64 -24.49 3.36
C LEU A 86 -0.49 -25.21 4.72
N GLY A 87 -0.52 -24.49 5.84
CA GLY A 87 -0.42 -25.07 7.19
C GLY A 87 1.00 -25.24 7.72
N TYR A 88 2.04 -25.10 6.91
CA TYR A 88 3.44 -25.30 7.31
C TYR A 88 4.36 -24.10 7.09
N GLU A 89 4.00 -23.18 6.22
CA GLU A 89 4.73 -21.95 6.03
C GLU A 89 3.94 -20.76 6.56
N THR A 90 4.61 -19.65 6.82
CA THR A 90 3.97 -18.38 7.14
C THR A 90 4.33 -17.34 6.10
N TYR A 91 3.39 -16.43 5.83
CA TYR A 91 3.63 -15.37 4.86
C TYR A 91 3.16 -14.01 5.35
N ARG A 92 3.70 -12.95 4.77
CA ARG A 92 3.30 -11.56 5.00
C ARG A 92 3.26 -10.80 3.69
N PRO A 93 2.09 -10.39 3.22
CA PRO A 93 1.96 -9.48 2.08
C PRO A 93 2.36 -8.06 2.46
N ILE A 94 2.98 -7.38 1.51
CA ILE A 94 3.32 -5.95 1.55
C ILE A 94 2.87 -5.39 0.21
N LEU A 95 1.98 -4.41 0.22
CA LEU A 95 1.47 -3.73 -0.95
C LEU A 95 2.05 -2.32 -0.97
N THR A 96 2.68 -1.95 -2.07
CA THR A 96 3.20 -0.58 -2.27
C THR A 96 2.67 -0.06 -3.58
N ASP A 97 1.95 1.06 -3.54
CA ASP A 97 1.31 1.67 -4.70
C ASP A 97 1.66 3.15 -4.87
N PHE A 98 1.55 3.59 -6.12
CA PHE A 98 1.76 4.96 -6.58
C PHE A 98 0.53 5.37 -7.39
N ASN A 99 -0.25 6.27 -6.86
CA ASN A 99 -1.55 6.64 -7.40
C ASN A 99 -1.59 8.09 -7.87
N ALA A 100 -2.27 8.32 -8.98
CA ALA A 100 -2.85 9.61 -9.26
C ALA A 100 -4.02 9.82 -8.29
N LEU A 101 -4.08 11.00 -7.70
CA LEU A 101 -5.09 11.40 -6.72
C LEU A 101 -5.96 12.51 -7.31
N PHE A 102 -7.27 12.31 -7.30
CA PHE A 102 -8.25 13.36 -7.56
C PHE A 102 -9.08 13.64 -6.30
N GLN A 103 -8.97 14.87 -5.78
CA GLN A 103 -9.53 15.28 -4.49
C GLN A 103 -10.50 16.46 -4.63
N PRO A 104 -11.75 16.24 -5.06
CA PRO A 104 -12.78 17.27 -5.05
C PRO A 104 -13.29 17.54 -3.63
N LYS A 105 -13.40 18.80 -3.26
CA LYS A 105 -14.05 19.23 -2.01
C LYS A 105 -15.57 19.10 -2.16
N LEU A 106 -16.23 18.35 -1.28
CA LEU A 106 -17.69 18.22 -1.22
C LEU A 106 -18.31 19.24 -0.26
N GLY A 107 -17.51 19.79 0.65
CA GLY A 107 -17.96 20.76 1.63
C GLY A 107 -16.80 21.40 2.40
N LYS A 108 -17.10 22.15 3.46
CA LYS A 108 -16.06 22.81 4.27
C LYS A 108 -15.17 21.81 5.04
N LYS A 109 -15.71 20.65 5.41
CA LYS A 109 -15.01 19.63 6.20
C LYS A 109 -14.93 18.28 5.52
N VAL A 110 -15.52 18.14 4.31
CA VAL A 110 -15.63 16.86 3.61
C VAL A 110 -15.00 16.95 2.23
N GLY A 111 -14.14 16.01 1.92
CA GLY A 111 -13.54 15.78 0.60
C GLY A 111 -13.77 14.37 0.15
N LEU A 112 -13.75 14.14 -1.15
CA LEU A 112 -13.71 12.83 -1.77
C LEU A 112 -12.30 12.62 -2.32
N ASP A 113 -11.69 11.49 -2.04
CA ASP A 113 -10.41 11.09 -2.60
C ASP A 113 -10.66 9.94 -3.57
N LEU A 114 -10.23 10.10 -4.83
CA LEU A 114 -10.28 9.04 -5.84
C LEU A 114 -8.85 8.72 -6.26
N PHE A 115 -8.51 7.45 -6.24
CA PHE A 115 -7.18 6.93 -6.53
C PHE A 115 -7.20 6.06 -7.78
N GLY A 116 -6.15 6.13 -8.56
CA GLY A 116 -5.90 5.21 -9.66
C GLY A 116 -4.42 5.13 -9.95
N GLY A 117 -3.87 3.96 -9.95
CA GLY A 117 -2.42 3.81 -10.09
C GLY A 117 -1.92 2.40 -10.28
N ILE A 118 -0.64 2.26 -10.01
CA ILE A 118 0.11 1.02 -10.17
C ILE A 118 1.00 0.79 -8.95
N GLY A 119 1.37 -0.46 -8.73
CA GLY A 119 2.21 -0.80 -7.59
C GLY A 119 2.86 -2.18 -7.69
N ILE A 120 3.36 -2.61 -6.58
CA ILE A 120 3.99 -3.92 -6.39
C ILE A 120 3.38 -4.60 -5.17
N ALA A 121 2.90 -5.81 -5.37
CA ALA A 121 2.51 -6.72 -4.30
C ALA A 121 3.69 -7.65 -4.01
N SER A 122 4.31 -7.50 -2.85
CA SER A 122 5.49 -8.25 -2.42
C SER A 122 5.10 -9.17 -1.28
N THR A 123 5.03 -10.47 -1.52
CA THR A 123 4.68 -11.45 -0.50
C THR A 123 5.93 -12.18 -0.01
N ARG A 124 6.23 -12.03 1.28
CA ARG A 124 7.34 -12.73 1.93
C ARG A 124 6.85 -14.05 2.52
N PHE A 125 7.46 -15.16 2.11
CA PHE A 125 7.25 -16.51 2.65
C PHE A 125 8.39 -16.85 3.58
N TYR A 126 8.09 -17.08 4.85
CA TYR A 126 9.09 -17.38 5.88
C TYR A 126 9.33 -18.88 5.95
N VAL A 127 10.60 -19.26 5.86
CA VAL A 127 11.04 -20.64 5.94
C VAL A 127 11.82 -20.89 7.25
N PRO A 128 11.78 -22.12 7.81
CA PRO A 128 12.40 -22.39 9.10
C PRO A 128 13.95 -22.34 9.08
N TYR A 129 14.54 -22.35 7.87
CA TYR A 129 15.99 -22.33 7.69
C TYR A 129 16.41 -21.03 6.97
N ALA A 130 17.62 -20.55 7.29
CA ALA A 130 18.20 -19.42 6.58
C ALA A 130 18.45 -19.79 5.11
N THR A 131 17.87 -19.00 4.19
CA THR A 131 18.04 -19.19 2.74
C THR A 131 19.33 -18.57 2.23
N SER A 132 19.81 -17.53 2.89
CA SER A 132 21.10 -16.90 2.58
C SER A 132 21.64 -16.17 3.81
N CYS A 133 22.97 -16.20 3.99
CA CYS A 133 23.65 -15.48 5.05
C CYS A 133 24.72 -14.57 4.45
N SER A 134 24.77 -13.32 4.90
CA SER A 134 25.79 -12.34 4.50
C SER A 134 26.40 -11.69 5.74
N TYR A 135 27.69 -11.37 5.67
CA TYR A 135 28.40 -10.68 6.74
C TYR A 135 27.79 -9.32 7.12
N PHE A 136 27.21 -8.62 6.13
CA PHE A 136 26.63 -7.27 6.34
C PHE A 136 25.13 -7.25 6.59
N SER A 137 24.38 -8.26 6.15
CA SER A 137 22.89 -8.29 6.24
C SER A 137 22.36 -9.39 7.15
N GLY A 138 23.23 -10.22 7.74
CA GLY A 138 22.82 -11.36 8.54
C GLY A 138 22.25 -12.49 7.69
N CYS A 139 21.48 -13.39 8.32
CA CYS A 139 20.83 -14.50 7.64
C CYS A 139 19.38 -14.17 7.30
N ILE A 140 18.99 -14.39 6.04
CA ILE A 140 17.64 -14.21 5.53
C ILE A 140 16.94 -15.58 5.61
N ASN A 141 15.74 -15.58 6.20
CA ASN A 141 14.89 -16.77 6.37
C ASN A 141 13.56 -16.63 5.63
N TYR A 142 13.52 -15.91 4.56
CA TYR A 142 12.31 -15.76 3.72
C TYR A 142 12.67 -15.73 2.23
N THR A 143 11.71 -16.11 1.41
CA THR A 143 11.68 -15.89 -0.03
C THR A 143 10.61 -14.86 -0.35
N THR A 144 10.75 -14.15 -1.47
CA THR A 144 9.83 -13.11 -1.88
C THR A 144 9.21 -13.46 -3.23
N SER A 145 7.90 -13.29 -3.33
CA SER A 145 7.16 -13.33 -4.60
C SER A 145 6.66 -11.90 -4.87
N ASP A 146 7.12 -11.31 -5.96
CA ASP A 146 6.81 -9.92 -6.34
C ASP A 146 5.95 -9.92 -7.60
N HIS A 147 4.80 -9.24 -7.54
CA HIS A 147 3.84 -9.15 -8.62
C HIS A 147 3.49 -7.68 -8.91
N PHE A 148 3.31 -7.36 -10.19
CA PHE A 148 2.80 -6.05 -10.58
C PHE A 148 1.34 -5.93 -10.13
N MET A 149 0.95 -4.73 -9.70
CA MET A 149 -0.36 -4.46 -9.16
C MET A 149 -0.94 -3.17 -9.77
N GLU A 150 -2.21 -3.22 -10.12
CA GLU A 150 -3.02 -2.06 -10.47
C GLU A 150 -3.95 -1.73 -9.30
N ASP A 151 -4.11 -0.43 -9.00
CA ASP A 151 -4.94 0.06 -7.90
C ASP A 151 -6.03 1.00 -8.39
N LEU A 152 -7.26 0.78 -7.90
CA LEU A 152 -8.37 1.72 -7.99
C LEU A 152 -8.97 1.88 -6.60
N GLY A 153 -9.03 3.12 -6.10
CA GLY A 153 -9.49 3.37 -4.75
C GLY A 153 -10.40 4.59 -4.63
N ALA A 154 -11.16 4.60 -3.54
CA ALA A 154 -11.97 5.74 -3.14
C ALA A 154 -11.95 5.90 -1.62
N GLY A 155 -11.88 7.15 -1.15
CA GLY A 155 -11.92 7.50 0.25
C GLY A 155 -12.78 8.74 0.49
N LEU A 156 -13.37 8.82 1.67
CA LEU A 156 -14.11 9.99 2.11
C LEU A 156 -13.34 10.69 3.22
N ARG A 157 -12.75 11.83 2.92
CA ARG A 157 -11.98 12.62 3.88
C ARG A 157 -12.91 13.48 4.73
N TYR A 158 -12.79 13.36 6.04
CA TYR A 158 -13.52 14.18 7.01
C TYR A 158 -12.56 14.87 7.97
N TYR A 159 -12.48 16.21 7.93
CA TYR A 159 -11.66 17.02 8.83
C TYR A 159 -12.35 17.12 10.20
N VAL A 160 -11.76 16.44 11.19
CA VAL A 160 -12.25 16.42 12.56
C VAL A 160 -11.84 17.70 13.28
N TRP A 161 -10.57 18.10 13.14
CA TRP A 161 -10.02 19.27 13.80
C TRP A 161 -8.90 19.88 12.96
N HIS A 162 -9.06 21.16 12.54
CA HIS A 162 -8.09 21.93 11.75
C HIS A 162 -7.48 21.07 10.61
N HIS A 163 -6.24 20.63 10.78
CA HIS A 163 -5.49 19.84 9.82
C HIS A 163 -5.61 18.32 9.98
N PHE A 164 -6.26 17.84 11.08
CA PHE A 164 -6.47 16.42 11.32
C PHE A 164 -7.75 15.92 10.64
N PHE A 165 -7.61 14.81 9.93
CA PHE A 165 -8.74 14.17 9.26
C PHE A 165 -8.75 12.67 9.45
N VAL A 166 -9.92 12.08 9.23
CA VAL A 166 -10.13 10.64 9.12
C VAL A 166 -10.62 10.35 7.70
N ARG A 167 -10.10 9.29 7.09
CA ARG A 167 -10.45 8.88 5.72
C ARG A 167 -10.81 7.40 5.72
N PRO A 168 -12.10 7.00 5.89
CA PRO A 168 -12.55 5.68 5.47
C PRO A 168 -12.30 5.52 3.97
N GLU A 169 -11.76 4.36 3.59
CA GLU A 169 -11.32 4.11 2.22
C GLU A 169 -11.49 2.65 1.82
N ILE A 170 -11.67 2.45 0.53
CA ILE A 170 -11.70 1.15 -0.12
C ILE A 170 -10.78 1.19 -1.33
N HIS A 171 -9.97 0.16 -1.51
CA HIS A 171 -9.12 -0.06 -2.66
C HIS A 171 -9.42 -1.41 -3.29
N TYR A 172 -9.42 -1.45 -4.61
CA TYR A 172 -9.46 -2.65 -5.42
C TYR A 172 -8.11 -2.82 -6.09
N TYR A 173 -7.46 -3.94 -5.82
CA TYR A 173 -6.19 -4.32 -6.41
C TYR A 173 -6.38 -5.44 -7.41
N HIS A 174 -5.85 -5.27 -8.61
CA HIS A 174 -5.63 -6.34 -9.56
C HIS A 174 -4.15 -6.67 -9.57
N ILE A 175 -3.79 -7.84 -9.02
CA ILE A 175 -2.40 -8.29 -8.86
C ILE A 175 -2.12 -9.31 -9.96
N GLN A 176 -1.29 -8.95 -10.94
CA GLN A 176 -1.00 -9.81 -12.08
C GLN A 176 -0.28 -11.10 -11.65
N ASN A 177 -0.75 -12.24 -12.14
CA ASN A 177 -0.23 -13.58 -11.83
C ASN A 177 -0.24 -13.94 -10.33
N ASN A 178 -1.09 -13.31 -9.51
CA ASN A 178 -1.26 -13.67 -8.11
C ASN A 178 -1.78 -15.10 -7.95
N THR A 179 -2.44 -15.63 -8.98
CA THR A 179 -2.92 -17.01 -9.07
C THR A 179 -1.80 -18.07 -9.09
N ASP A 180 -0.55 -17.66 -9.28
CA ASP A 180 0.61 -18.57 -9.09
C ASP A 180 0.77 -18.97 -7.62
N VAL A 181 0.28 -18.15 -6.70
CA VAL A 181 0.43 -18.32 -5.23
C VAL A 181 -0.92 -18.41 -4.53
N PHE A 182 -1.88 -17.56 -4.89
CA PHE A 182 -3.19 -17.43 -4.27
C PHE A 182 -4.33 -17.79 -5.24
N SER A 183 -5.56 -17.82 -4.75
CA SER A 183 -6.74 -18.24 -5.53
C SER A 183 -7.30 -17.17 -6.48
N THR A 184 -6.83 -15.94 -6.39
CA THR A 184 -7.37 -14.81 -7.16
C THR A 184 -6.36 -13.71 -7.38
N ASP A 185 -6.47 -13.06 -8.54
CA ASP A 185 -5.74 -11.83 -8.86
C ASP A 185 -6.44 -10.58 -8.32
N ASN A 186 -7.66 -10.72 -7.79
CA ASN A 186 -8.49 -9.59 -7.37
C ASN A 186 -8.63 -9.55 -5.85
N VAL A 187 -8.22 -8.44 -5.26
CA VAL A 187 -8.19 -8.24 -3.81
C VAL A 187 -8.81 -6.89 -3.46
N PHE A 188 -9.61 -6.85 -2.41
CA PHE A 188 -10.16 -5.62 -1.86
C PHE A 188 -9.50 -5.29 -0.52
N ARG A 189 -9.16 -4.04 -0.32
CA ARG A 189 -8.73 -3.52 0.99
C ARG A 189 -9.77 -2.51 1.47
N VAL A 190 -10.19 -2.64 2.72
CA VAL A 190 -11.14 -1.73 3.36
C VAL A 190 -10.58 -1.29 4.71
N GLY A 191 -10.74 -0.02 5.06
CA GLY A 191 -10.26 0.48 6.33
C GLY A 191 -10.43 1.98 6.48
N ALA A 192 -9.63 2.56 7.35
CA ALA A 192 -9.59 3.99 7.56
C ALA A 192 -8.16 4.47 7.82
N SER A 193 -7.86 5.66 7.30
CA SER A 193 -6.63 6.38 7.60
C SER A 193 -6.90 7.56 8.53
N ILE A 194 -5.95 7.83 9.42
CA ILE A 194 -5.88 9.06 10.20
C ILE A 194 -4.73 9.87 9.62
N GLY A 195 -5.00 11.11 9.26
CA GLY A 195 -4.02 11.95 8.59
C GLY A 195 -3.90 13.36 9.13
N TYR A 196 -2.79 13.98 8.76
CA TYR A 196 -2.49 15.36 9.04
C TYR A 196 -2.11 16.10 7.75
N THR A 197 -2.78 17.22 7.50
CA THR A 197 -2.53 18.08 6.34
C THR A 197 -1.46 19.13 6.65
N ILE A 198 -0.45 19.22 5.80
CA ILE A 198 0.62 20.22 5.82
C ILE A 198 0.38 21.14 4.63
N GLY A 199 0.30 22.44 4.87
CA GLY A 199 0.06 23.46 3.83
C GLY A 199 -0.99 24.48 4.25
N ASN A 200 -1.12 25.54 3.46
CA ASN A 200 -2.08 26.61 3.74
C ASN A 200 -3.47 26.23 3.23
N ASP A 201 -4.49 26.49 4.06
CA ASP A 201 -5.92 26.43 3.72
C ASP A 201 -6.31 27.38 2.58
#